data_8d3ba916d7191209739f9b230229320d
#
_entry.id   8d3ba916d7191209739f9b230229320d
#
_cell.length_a   1.000
_cell.length_b   1.000
_cell.length_c   1.000
_cell.angle_alpha   90.00
_cell.angle_beta   90.00
_cell.angle_gamma   90.00
#
_symmetry.space_group_name_H-M   'P 1'
#
loop_
_entity.id
_entity.type
_entity.pdbx_description
1 polymer ?
#
loop_
_entity_poly.entity_id
_entity_poly.type
_entity_poly.pdbx_seq_one_letter_code
_entity_poly.pdbx_strand_id
1 'polypeptide(L)'
;MSYDLRIGVKVADTDIIAVIDEPEYDSPTYNLGKMFRECTGWNFKQGEWYRVSEVLPLIEHGVKELTINRKQYKQYDAPNGWGTTESALEALTSLRDCIYGNIAGDRGWQSVPAEYLWVSW
;
A
#
# COMPACT_ATOMS: atom_id res chain seq x y z
N MET A 1 -16.49 2.60 3.28
CA MET A 1 -15.74 2.25 2.08
C MET A 1 -14.29 2.01 2.45
N SER A 2 -13.61 1.21 1.67
CA SER A 2 -12.23 0.82 1.93
C SER A 2 -11.42 0.81 0.65
N TYR A 3 -10.09 0.87 0.78
CA TYR A 3 -9.19 0.72 -0.35
C TYR A 3 -8.99 -0.75 -0.68
N ASP A 4 -8.99 -1.07 -1.96
CA ASP A 4 -8.53 -2.35 -2.49
C ASP A 4 -7.12 -2.16 -3.01
N LEU A 5 -6.19 -2.94 -2.47
CA LEU A 5 -4.78 -2.91 -2.86
C LEU A 5 -4.44 -4.25 -3.53
N ARG A 6 -3.84 -4.20 -4.69
CA ARG A 6 -3.47 -5.40 -5.45
C ARG A 6 -2.10 -5.26 -6.05
N ILE A 7 -1.36 -6.37 -6.04
CA ILE A 7 -0.05 -6.45 -6.65
C ILE A 7 -0.21 -7.10 -8.03
N GLY A 8 0.41 -6.53 -9.05
CA GLY A 8 0.30 -7.02 -10.40
C GLY A 8 1.62 -7.08 -11.13
N VAL A 9 1.64 -7.87 -12.20
CA VAL A 9 2.74 -7.95 -13.14
C VAL A 9 2.19 -7.81 -14.55
N LYS A 10 3.01 -7.26 -15.43
CA LYS A 10 2.64 -7.13 -16.83
C LYS A 10 2.74 -8.49 -17.52
N VAL A 11 1.70 -8.86 -18.25
CA VAL A 11 1.74 -10.04 -19.11
C VAL A 11 2.67 -9.73 -20.29
N ALA A 12 3.62 -10.61 -20.56
CA ALA A 12 4.67 -10.41 -21.56
C ALA A 12 4.12 -9.88 -22.89
N ASP A 13 4.76 -8.86 -23.43
CA ASP A 13 4.47 -8.24 -24.73
C ASP A 13 3.04 -7.66 -24.85
N THR A 14 2.35 -7.44 -23.73
CA THR A 14 1.02 -6.83 -23.73
C THR A 14 0.95 -5.67 -22.75
N ASP A 15 -0.14 -4.88 -22.81
CA ASP A 15 -0.43 -3.84 -21.83
C ASP A 15 -1.31 -4.36 -20.68
N ILE A 16 -1.56 -5.67 -20.66
CA ILE A 16 -2.39 -6.31 -19.65
C ILE A 16 -1.57 -6.51 -18.37
N ILE A 17 -2.14 -6.10 -17.22
CA ILE A 17 -1.55 -6.34 -15.91
C ILE A 17 -2.37 -7.42 -15.21
N ALA A 18 -1.72 -8.52 -14.84
CA ALA A 18 -2.36 -9.60 -14.10
C ALA A 18 -2.15 -9.39 -12.59
N VAL A 19 -3.23 -9.51 -11.83
CA VAL A 19 -3.16 -9.49 -10.36
C VAL A 19 -2.55 -10.81 -9.88
N ILE A 20 -1.51 -10.72 -9.06
CA ILE A 20 -0.80 -11.91 -8.55
C ILE A 20 -0.90 -12.06 -7.04
N ASP A 21 -1.17 -10.99 -6.30
CA ASP A 21 -1.24 -11.04 -4.85
C ASP A 21 -2.01 -9.84 -4.29
N GLU A 22 -2.38 -9.94 -3.02
CA GLU A 22 -3.00 -8.88 -2.24
C GLU A 22 -2.31 -8.83 -0.86
N PRO A 23 -2.11 -7.64 -0.26
CA PRO A 23 -1.59 -7.58 1.10
C PRO A 23 -2.56 -8.22 2.09
N GLU A 24 -2.06 -8.73 3.20
CA GLU A 24 -2.89 -9.38 4.22
C GLU A 24 -3.87 -8.40 4.87
N TYR A 25 -3.46 -7.16 5.06
CA TYR A 25 -4.36 -6.08 5.45
C TYR A 25 -4.87 -5.42 4.16
N ASP A 26 -5.80 -6.07 3.50
CA ASP A 26 -6.16 -5.76 2.12
C ASP A 26 -7.23 -4.68 1.93
N SER A 27 -7.95 -4.31 2.96
CA SER A 27 -9.04 -3.34 2.83
C SER A 27 -8.96 -2.23 3.88
N PRO A 28 -7.87 -1.43 3.88
CA PRO A 28 -7.79 -0.29 4.79
C PRO A 28 -8.92 0.70 4.50
N THR A 29 -9.51 1.27 5.55
CA THR A 29 -10.59 2.23 5.37
C THR A 29 -10.11 3.47 4.62
N TYR A 30 -10.93 4.00 3.71
CA TYR A 30 -10.55 5.18 2.94
C TYR A 30 -10.43 6.44 3.82
N ASN A 31 -10.95 6.41 5.06
CA ASN A 31 -10.73 7.48 6.04
C ASN A 31 -9.24 7.70 6.33
N LEU A 32 -8.39 6.72 6.03
CA LEU A 32 -6.94 6.83 6.15
C LEU A 32 -6.28 7.56 4.98
N GLY A 33 -7.03 7.92 3.95
CA GLY A 33 -6.47 8.49 2.73
C GLY A 33 -5.60 9.72 2.96
N LYS A 34 -6.07 10.65 3.78
CA LYS A 34 -5.30 11.86 4.11
C LYS A 34 -4.03 11.51 4.87
N MET A 35 -4.11 10.63 5.85
CA MET A 35 -2.95 10.18 6.62
C MET A 35 -1.93 9.49 5.71
N PHE A 36 -2.38 8.61 4.81
CA PHE A 36 -1.49 7.95 3.86
C PHE A 36 -0.77 8.96 2.97
N ARG A 37 -1.47 9.96 2.44
CA ARG A 37 -0.85 10.98 1.58
C ARG A 37 0.14 11.84 2.35
N GLU A 38 -0.20 12.22 3.57
CA GLU A 38 0.68 13.06 4.40
C GLU A 38 1.93 12.32 4.85
N CYS A 39 1.81 11.08 5.31
CA CYS A 39 2.97 10.35 5.82
C CYS A 39 3.87 9.78 4.73
N THR A 40 3.31 9.42 3.58
CA THR A 40 4.11 8.87 2.48
C THR A 40 4.60 9.92 1.50
N GLY A 41 3.89 11.04 1.38
CA GLY A 41 4.11 12.00 0.31
C GLY A 41 3.59 11.52 -1.05
N TRP A 42 2.91 10.37 -1.08
CA TRP A 42 2.40 9.77 -2.30
C TRP A 42 0.95 10.22 -2.53
N ASN A 43 0.77 11.05 -3.56
CA ASN A 43 -0.55 11.57 -3.92
C ASN A 43 -1.28 10.58 -4.85
N PHE A 44 -1.60 9.40 -4.33
CA PHE A 44 -2.24 8.34 -5.09
C PHE A 44 -3.68 8.72 -5.48
N LYS A 45 -4.12 8.16 -6.60
CA LYS A 45 -5.46 8.33 -7.15
C LYS A 45 -6.14 6.98 -7.29
N GLN A 46 -7.45 7.01 -7.19
CA GLN A 46 -8.28 5.82 -7.36
C GLN A 46 -8.17 5.25 -8.77
N GLY A 47 -8.11 3.92 -8.84
CA GLY A 47 -8.23 3.22 -10.12
C GLY A 47 -7.01 3.33 -11.01
N GLU A 48 -5.83 3.52 -10.44
CA GLU A 48 -4.60 3.59 -11.20
C GLU A 48 -3.59 2.52 -10.77
N TRP A 49 -2.81 2.06 -11.74
CA TRP A 49 -1.66 1.23 -11.49
C TRP A 49 -0.43 2.10 -11.32
N TYR A 50 0.36 1.80 -10.30
CA TYR A 50 1.61 2.50 -10.00
C TYR A 50 2.77 1.53 -10.10
N ARG A 51 3.92 2.02 -10.55
CA ARG A 51 5.13 1.20 -10.54
C ARG A 51 5.63 1.04 -9.11
N VAL A 52 5.82 -0.20 -8.69
CA VAL A 52 6.32 -0.51 -7.34
C VAL A 52 7.67 0.18 -7.09
N SER A 53 8.56 0.21 -8.08
CA SER A 53 9.86 0.87 -7.95
C SER A 53 9.77 2.35 -7.61
N GLU A 54 8.69 3.00 -8.00
CA GLU A 54 8.46 4.44 -7.74
C GLU A 54 7.78 4.66 -6.39
N VAL A 55 6.85 3.79 -6.00
CA VAL A 55 6.03 3.99 -4.81
C VAL A 55 6.56 3.30 -3.56
N LEU A 56 7.37 2.26 -3.71
CA LEU A 56 7.93 1.54 -2.56
C LEU A 56 8.74 2.45 -1.62
N PRO A 57 9.61 3.34 -2.11
CA PRO A 57 10.31 4.28 -1.23
C PRO A 57 9.36 5.19 -0.47
N LEU A 58 8.23 5.56 -1.08
CA LEU A 58 7.21 6.41 -0.43
C LEU A 58 6.47 5.62 0.64
N ILE A 59 6.14 4.35 0.37
CA ILE A 59 5.50 3.46 1.35
C ILE A 59 6.44 3.28 2.55
N GLU A 60 7.72 3.03 2.32
CA GLU A 60 8.71 2.88 3.37
C GLU A 60 8.87 4.16 4.20
N HIS A 61 8.84 5.31 3.54
CA HIS A 61 8.86 6.60 4.23
C HIS A 61 7.64 6.74 5.14
N GLY A 62 6.46 6.35 4.67
CA GLY A 62 5.24 6.36 5.48
C GLY A 62 5.32 5.46 6.70
N VAL A 63 5.85 4.25 6.56
CA VAL A 63 6.07 3.34 7.69
C VAL A 63 7.01 3.97 8.71
N LYS A 64 8.10 4.56 8.25
CA LYS A 64 9.06 5.24 9.12
C LYS A 64 8.43 6.41 9.86
N GLU A 65 7.70 7.26 9.16
CA GLU A 65 7.04 8.42 9.76
C GLU A 65 6.01 8.02 10.81
N LEU A 66 5.17 7.04 10.52
CA LEU A 66 4.16 6.57 11.47
C LEU A 66 4.78 5.83 12.65
N THR A 67 6.01 5.34 12.53
CA THR A 67 6.73 4.70 13.62
C THR A 67 7.41 5.74 14.51
N ILE A 68 8.09 6.72 13.92
CA ILE A 68 8.92 7.70 14.63
C ILE A 68 8.11 8.91 15.07
N ASN A 69 7.26 9.43 14.19
CA ASN A 69 6.51 10.68 14.40
C ASN A 69 5.01 10.43 14.57
N ARG A 70 4.64 9.33 15.22
CA ARG A 70 3.24 8.91 15.38
C ARG A 70 2.33 10.01 15.92
N LYS A 71 2.78 10.77 16.90
CA LYS A 71 1.98 11.84 17.52
C LYS A 71 1.57 12.91 16.54
N GLN A 72 2.43 13.22 15.56
CA GLN A 72 2.15 14.21 14.54
C GLN A 72 0.96 13.80 13.67
N TYR A 73 0.82 12.51 13.41
CA TYR A 73 -0.22 11.99 12.52
C TYR A 73 -1.53 11.65 13.23
N LYS A 74 -1.56 11.65 14.56
CA LYS A 74 -2.79 11.38 15.31
C LYS A 74 -3.89 12.42 15.05
N GLN A 75 -3.53 13.62 14.60
CA GLN A 75 -4.51 14.63 14.21
C GLN A 75 -5.40 14.17 13.05
N TYR A 76 -4.96 13.18 12.28
CA TYR A 76 -5.72 12.62 11.16
C TYR A 76 -6.56 11.39 11.54
N ASP A 77 -6.51 10.95 12.79
CA ASP A 77 -7.34 9.85 13.26
C ASP A 77 -8.82 10.23 13.11
N ALA A 78 -9.61 9.31 12.56
CA ALA A 78 -11.04 9.54 12.39
C ALA A 78 -11.72 9.60 13.77
N PRO A 79 -12.63 10.58 14.01
CA PRO A 79 -13.28 10.74 15.31
C PRO A 79 -14.10 9.52 15.76
N ASN A 80 -14.58 8.72 14.80
CA ASN A 80 -15.37 7.52 15.07
C ASN A 80 -14.52 6.26 15.32
N GLY A 81 -13.18 6.39 15.36
CA GLY A 81 -12.27 5.27 15.54
C GLY A 81 -12.07 4.42 14.28
N TRP A 82 -12.65 4.81 13.16
CA TRP A 82 -12.53 4.11 11.88
C TRP A 82 -11.39 4.72 11.06
N GLY A 83 -10.20 4.32 11.36
CA GLY A 83 -9.00 4.83 10.72
C GLY A 83 -8.12 5.56 11.73
N THR A 84 -7.17 4.84 12.30
CA THR A 84 -6.24 5.36 13.30
C THR A 84 -4.82 5.32 12.75
N THR A 85 -3.91 6.01 13.43
CA THR A 85 -2.48 5.96 13.12
C THR A 85 -1.95 4.53 13.18
N GLU A 86 -2.41 3.75 14.15
CA GLU A 86 -2.05 2.33 14.30
C GLU A 86 -2.54 1.50 13.12
N SER A 87 -3.78 1.72 12.67
CA SER A 87 -4.35 1.03 11.50
C SER A 87 -3.58 1.40 10.22
N ALA A 88 -3.20 2.66 10.07
CA ALA A 88 -2.44 3.12 8.92
C ALA A 88 -1.05 2.47 8.88
N LEU A 89 -0.37 2.39 10.01
CA LEU A 89 0.93 1.73 10.12
C LEU A 89 0.83 0.25 9.77
N GLU A 90 -0.19 -0.43 10.29
CA GLU A 90 -0.43 -1.84 9.99
C GLU A 90 -0.67 -2.07 8.49
N ALA A 91 -1.50 -1.24 7.87
CA ALA A 91 -1.79 -1.33 6.44
C ALA A 91 -0.54 -1.12 5.58
N LEU A 92 0.24 -0.08 5.86
CA LEU A 92 1.46 0.21 5.09
C LEU A 92 2.53 -0.86 5.32
N THR A 93 2.66 -1.37 6.54
CA THR A 93 3.61 -2.46 6.86
C THR A 93 3.23 -3.73 6.12
N SER A 94 1.95 -4.10 6.13
CA SER A 94 1.43 -5.26 5.40
C SER A 94 1.66 -5.14 3.90
N LEU A 95 1.42 -3.96 3.34
CA LEU A 95 1.67 -3.68 1.92
C LEU A 95 3.16 -3.80 1.59
N ARG A 96 4.03 -3.20 2.38
CA ARG A 96 5.48 -3.28 2.21
C ARG A 96 5.95 -4.73 2.24
N ASP A 97 5.51 -5.50 3.23
CA ASP A 97 5.92 -6.88 3.41
C ASP A 97 5.42 -7.77 2.27
N CYS A 98 4.23 -7.51 1.77
CA CYS A 98 3.69 -8.20 0.60
C CYS A 98 4.55 -7.93 -0.65
N ILE A 99 4.95 -6.69 -0.87
CA ILE A 99 5.81 -6.31 -1.99
C ILE A 99 7.17 -7.02 -1.89
N TYR A 100 7.83 -6.95 -0.73
CA TYR A 100 9.11 -7.60 -0.52
C TYR A 100 9.03 -9.12 -0.61
N GLY A 101 7.96 -9.70 -0.08
CA GLY A 101 7.73 -11.15 -0.19
C GLY A 101 7.61 -11.62 -1.63
N ASN A 102 6.96 -10.84 -2.50
CA ASN A 102 6.87 -11.14 -3.92
C ASN A 102 8.23 -11.00 -4.61
N ILE A 103 9.00 -9.97 -4.29
CA ILE A 103 10.34 -9.77 -4.86
C ILE A 103 11.27 -10.93 -4.46
N ALA A 104 11.20 -11.37 -3.20
CA ALA A 104 12.02 -12.47 -2.68
C ALA A 104 11.55 -13.86 -3.12
N GLY A 105 10.34 -13.96 -3.67
CA GLY A 105 9.74 -15.24 -4.02
C GLY A 105 9.16 -16.02 -2.84
N ASP A 106 8.98 -15.35 -1.69
CA ASP A 106 8.45 -15.98 -0.47
C ASP A 106 6.93 -16.04 -0.44
N ARG A 107 6.28 -15.32 -1.33
CA ARG A 107 4.83 -15.29 -1.43
C ARG A 107 4.39 -15.88 -2.75
N GLY A 108 3.33 -16.70 -2.68
CA GLY A 108 2.78 -17.28 -3.87
C GLY A 108 3.63 -18.42 -4.41
N TRP A 109 3.31 -18.82 -5.58
CA TRP A 109 3.75 -20.03 -6.22
C TRP A 109 4.82 -19.82 -7.29
N GLN A 110 5.25 -18.58 -7.50
CA GLN A 110 6.29 -18.23 -8.47
C GLN A 110 7.09 -17.02 -8.00
N SER A 111 8.36 -17.02 -8.38
CA SER A 111 9.27 -15.87 -8.15
C SER A 111 9.00 -14.78 -9.19
N VAL A 112 7.82 -14.20 -9.16
CA VAL A 112 7.48 -13.09 -10.04
C VAL A 112 7.61 -11.80 -9.24
N PRO A 113 8.48 -10.88 -9.65
CA PRO A 113 8.66 -9.63 -8.91
C PRO A 113 7.38 -8.80 -8.97
N ALA A 114 7.05 -8.16 -7.86
CA ALA A 114 5.97 -7.20 -7.80
C ALA A 114 6.37 -5.97 -8.64
N GLU A 115 5.67 -5.73 -9.74
CA GLU A 115 5.97 -4.62 -10.64
C GLU A 115 5.00 -3.46 -10.45
N TYR A 116 3.73 -3.77 -10.18
CA TYR A 116 2.67 -2.77 -10.14
C TYR A 116 1.82 -2.91 -8.90
N LEU A 117 1.35 -1.78 -8.41
CA LEU A 117 0.41 -1.67 -7.30
C LEU A 117 -0.86 -0.98 -7.79
N TRP A 118 -1.99 -1.62 -7.57
CA TRP A 118 -3.32 -1.07 -7.83
C TRP A 118 -3.93 -0.51 -6.55
N VAL A 119 -4.52 0.66 -6.66
CA VAL A 119 -5.26 1.29 -5.56
C VAL A 119 -6.66 1.64 -6.06
N SER A 120 -7.69 1.13 -5.39
CA SER A 120 -9.06 1.52 -5.65
C SER A 120 -9.90 1.54 -4.38
N TRP A 121 -11.07 2.16 -4.43
CA TRP A 121 -12.05 2.15 -3.35
C TRP A 121 -13.47 2.17 -3.86
#